data_dc0999e623333bbb0e0637b6e19fe05a
#
_entry.id   dc0999e623333bbb0e0637b6e19fe05a
#
_cell.length_a   1.000
_cell.length_b   1.000
_cell.length_c   1.000
_cell.angle_alpha   90.00
_cell.angle_beta   90.00
_cell.angle_gamma   90.00
#
_symmetry.space_group_name_H-M   'P 1'
#
loop_
_entity.id
_entity.type
_entity.pdbx_description
1 polymer ?
#
loop_
_entity_poly.entity_id
_entity_poly.type
_entity_poly.pdbx_seq_one_letter_code
_entity_poly.pdbx_strand_id
1 'polypeptide(L)'
;MSKKKIYNKHLEKGRFYLHSDGHGGHPALLYKKRDKRNEYYVVIFTSSPGPKRTKLKHSIEPIKIKISFVHNVPSIGKRRDFKPKELKGIRINKEDKPLIKSIEKKKWFTGTSEGFLHANH
;
A
#
# COMPACT_ATOMS: atom_id res chain seq x y z
N MET A 1 -16.71 -19.14 14.03
CA MET A 1 -16.79 -17.85 13.35
C MET A 1 -16.35 -18.01 11.91
N SER A 2 -17.14 -17.52 11.04
CA SER A 2 -16.87 -17.70 9.63
C SER A 2 -15.75 -16.77 9.14
N LYS A 3 -15.10 -17.18 8.10
CA LYS A 3 -14.10 -16.33 7.43
C LYS A 3 -14.69 -15.02 6.90
N LYS A 4 -16.01 -14.96 6.71
CA LYS A 4 -16.70 -13.75 6.27
C LYS A 4 -16.45 -12.56 7.19
N LYS A 5 -16.38 -12.76 8.51
CA LYS A 5 -16.14 -11.66 9.44
C LYS A 5 -14.78 -11.00 9.25
N ILE A 6 -13.76 -11.78 8.89
CA ILE A 6 -12.43 -11.24 8.63
C ILE A 6 -12.43 -10.37 7.38
N TYR A 7 -13.06 -10.83 6.29
CA TYR A 7 -13.09 -10.11 5.03
C TYR A 7 -14.10 -8.95 5.01
N ASN A 8 -15.07 -8.98 5.93
CA ASN A 8 -16.04 -7.89 6.05
C ASN A 8 -15.54 -6.75 6.95
N LYS A 9 -14.42 -6.95 7.63
CA LYS A 9 -13.86 -5.91 8.46
C LYS A 9 -13.28 -4.80 7.57
N HIS A 10 -13.69 -3.57 7.84
CA HIS A 10 -13.16 -2.42 7.11
C HIS A 10 -11.73 -2.14 7.51
N LEU A 11 -10.92 -1.76 6.54
CA LEU A 11 -9.58 -1.30 6.78
C LEU A 11 -9.61 0.14 7.29
N GLU A 12 -8.60 0.51 8.07
CA GLU A 12 -8.57 1.82 8.70
C GLU A 12 -7.57 2.75 8.00
N LYS A 13 -7.96 4.01 7.85
CA LYS A 13 -7.13 5.06 7.30
C LYS A 13 -5.89 5.28 8.18
N GLY A 14 -4.75 5.50 7.54
CA GLY A 14 -3.50 5.76 8.24
C GLY A 14 -2.75 4.51 8.67
N ARG A 15 -3.24 3.35 8.30
CA ARG A 15 -2.64 2.07 8.67
C ARG A 15 -2.04 1.35 7.48
N PHE A 16 -1.11 0.44 7.77
CA PHE A 16 -0.46 -0.36 6.74
C PHE A 16 -1.07 -1.74 6.69
N TYR A 17 -1.29 -2.22 5.48
CA TYR A 17 -1.77 -3.59 5.23
C TYR A 17 -0.95 -4.23 4.13
N LEU A 18 -0.84 -5.55 4.15
CA LEU A 18 -0.14 -6.27 3.10
C LEU A 18 -1.07 -6.44 1.91
N HIS A 19 -0.67 -5.87 0.77
CA HIS A 19 -1.39 -6.05 -0.49
C HIS A 19 -0.95 -7.37 -1.12
N SER A 20 -1.92 -8.24 -1.37
CA SER A 20 -1.66 -9.57 -1.93
C SER A 20 -1.69 -9.48 -3.46
N ASP A 21 -0.54 -9.55 -4.10
CA ASP A 21 -0.40 -9.40 -5.56
C ASP A 21 0.02 -10.68 -6.26
N GLY A 22 0.00 -11.80 -5.57
CA GLY A 22 0.43 -13.06 -6.14
C GLY A 22 1.94 -13.29 -6.14
N HIS A 23 2.72 -12.29 -5.71
CA HIS A 23 4.17 -12.34 -5.67
C HIS A 23 4.73 -12.15 -4.26
N GLY A 24 3.96 -12.49 -3.24
CA GLY A 24 4.38 -12.36 -1.86
C GLY A 24 3.84 -11.14 -1.13
N GLY A 25 3.28 -10.21 -1.87
CA GLY A 25 2.62 -9.04 -1.30
C GLY A 25 3.56 -7.85 -1.09
N HIS A 26 2.95 -6.69 -0.96
CA HIS A 26 3.65 -5.41 -0.74
C HIS A 26 2.97 -4.65 0.38
N PRO A 27 3.72 -3.98 1.27
CA PRO A 27 3.11 -3.09 2.25
C PRO A 27 2.40 -1.94 1.55
N ALA A 28 1.20 -1.62 2.02
CA ALA A 28 0.40 -0.54 1.46
C ALA A 28 -0.12 0.35 2.57
N LEU A 29 0.09 1.65 2.44
CA LEU A 29 -0.45 2.65 3.36
C LEU A 29 -1.81 3.10 2.84
N LEU A 30 -2.85 2.80 3.58
CA LEU A 30 -4.19 3.24 3.26
C LEU A 30 -4.37 4.69 3.71
N TYR A 31 -4.67 5.60 2.79
CA TYR A 31 -4.81 7.01 3.16
C TYR A 31 -6.20 7.58 2.88
N LYS A 32 -7.05 6.87 2.13
CA LYS A 32 -8.39 7.33 1.85
C LYS A 32 -9.29 6.17 1.48
N LYS A 33 -10.53 6.18 1.97
CA LYS A 33 -11.56 5.23 1.53
C LYS A 33 -12.31 5.80 0.36
N ARG A 34 -12.66 4.95 -0.58
CA ARG A 34 -13.57 5.30 -1.66
C ARG A 34 -14.99 4.95 -1.21
N ASP A 35 -15.94 5.86 -1.37
CA ASP A 35 -17.26 5.75 -0.79
C ASP A 35 -18.10 4.58 -1.28
N LYS A 36 -17.73 3.98 -2.39
CA LYS A 36 -18.51 2.89 -2.97
C LYS A 36 -17.63 1.65 -3.12
N ARG A 37 -18.17 0.48 -2.73
CA ARG A 37 -17.64 -0.85 -3.09
C ARG A 37 -16.38 -1.32 -2.36
N ASN A 38 -16.16 -0.96 -1.12
CA ASN A 38 -15.00 -1.48 -0.38
C ASN A 38 -13.67 -1.29 -1.12
N GLU A 39 -13.48 -0.11 -1.70
CA GLU A 39 -12.24 0.27 -2.35
C GLU A 39 -11.47 1.28 -1.53
N TYR A 40 -10.15 1.25 -1.67
CA TYR A 40 -9.26 2.08 -0.88
C TYR A 40 -8.17 2.67 -1.75
N TYR A 41 -7.80 3.92 -1.47
CA TYR A 41 -6.62 4.53 -2.07
C TYR A 41 -5.42 4.23 -1.20
N VAL A 42 -4.36 3.71 -1.81
CA VAL A 42 -3.17 3.28 -1.08
C VAL A 42 -1.90 3.75 -1.76
N VAL A 43 -0.85 3.90 -0.94
CA VAL A 43 0.52 4.10 -1.41
C VAL A 43 1.25 2.78 -1.24
N ILE A 44 1.83 2.26 -2.31
CA ILE A 44 2.47 0.94 -2.34
C ILE A 44 3.98 1.07 -2.11
N PHE A 45 4.51 0.26 -1.20
CA PHE A 45 5.93 0.19 -0.89
C PHE A 45 6.53 -1.12 -1.39
N THR A 46 7.78 -1.10 -1.84
CA THR A 46 8.42 -2.29 -2.40
C THR A 46 9.91 -2.33 -2.03
N SER A 47 10.47 -3.52 -2.02
CA SER A 47 11.91 -3.72 -1.79
C SER A 47 12.72 -3.62 -3.07
N SER A 48 12.07 -3.64 -4.23
CA SER A 48 12.75 -3.66 -5.53
C SER A 48 12.83 -2.30 -6.18
N PRO A 49 13.99 -1.89 -6.70
CA PRO A 49 14.09 -0.67 -7.50
C PRO A 49 13.39 -0.86 -8.85
N GLY A 50 13.12 0.24 -9.52
CA GLY A 50 12.52 0.19 -10.85
C GLY A 50 12.05 1.56 -11.30
N PRO A 51 11.57 1.66 -12.53
CA PRO A 51 11.03 2.91 -13.04
C PRO A 51 9.76 3.28 -12.25
N LYS A 52 9.48 4.56 -12.15
CA LYS A 52 8.31 5.09 -11.44
C LYS A 52 8.30 4.75 -9.96
N ARG A 53 9.47 4.55 -9.37
CA ARG A 53 9.65 4.34 -7.94
C ARG A 53 10.68 5.31 -7.41
N THR A 54 10.50 5.72 -6.17
CA THR A 54 11.45 6.63 -5.50
C THR A 54 12.03 5.91 -4.29
N LYS A 55 13.33 6.06 -4.11
CA LYS A 55 14.01 5.50 -2.94
C LYS A 55 13.67 6.34 -1.70
N LEU A 56 13.30 5.66 -0.61
CA LEU A 56 13.10 6.30 0.68
C LEU A 56 14.45 6.70 1.26
N LYS A 57 14.49 7.80 2.01
CA LYS A 57 15.69 8.17 2.78
C LYS A 57 15.94 7.19 3.90
N HIS A 58 14.86 6.66 4.49
CA HIS A 58 14.93 5.69 5.57
C HIS A 58 14.01 4.51 5.25
N SER A 59 14.59 3.33 5.18
CA SER A 59 13.85 2.11 4.89
C SER A 59 12.85 1.77 6.00
N ILE A 60 11.80 1.04 5.63
CA ILE A 60 10.88 0.47 6.60
C ILE A 60 11.06 -1.05 6.64
N GLU A 61 10.78 -1.67 7.78
CA GLU A 61 10.92 -3.12 7.96
C GLU A 61 9.65 -3.71 8.55
N PRO A 62 8.63 -3.93 7.69
CA PRO A 62 7.35 -4.43 8.19
C PRO A 62 7.39 -5.89 8.66
N ILE A 63 8.21 -6.74 8.02
CA ILE A 63 8.28 -8.18 8.33
C ILE A 63 9.71 -8.67 8.08
N LYS A 64 10.70 -8.13 8.77
CA LYS A 64 12.10 -8.52 8.61
C LYS A 64 12.66 -8.35 7.20
N ILE A 65 11.90 -7.73 6.29
CA ILE A 65 12.36 -7.41 4.94
C ILE A 65 12.49 -5.90 4.84
N LYS A 66 13.66 -5.48 4.42
CA LYS A 66 13.94 -4.06 4.26
C LYS A 66 13.24 -3.51 3.03
N ILE A 67 12.32 -2.57 3.22
CA ILE A 67 11.57 -1.94 2.14
C ILE A 67 12.11 -0.53 1.94
N SER A 68 12.67 -0.26 0.78
CA SER A 68 13.40 0.98 0.52
C SER A 68 12.81 1.85 -0.58
N PHE A 69 11.76 1.40 -1.25
CA PHE A 69 11.21 2.12 -2.40
C PHE A 69 9.70 2.29 -2.26
N VAL A 70 9.18 3.35 -2.87
CA VAL A 70 7.76 3.64 -2.89
C VAL A 70 7.35 3.96 -4.33
N HIS A 71 6.18 3.49 -4.74
CA HIS A 71 5.63 3.82 -6.05
C HIS A 71 5.27 5.30 -6.10
N ASN A 72 5.59 5.96 -7.22
CA ASN A 72 5.44 7.41 -7.36
C ASN A 72 4.00 7.90 -7.46
N VAL A 73 3.05 7.02 -7.72
CA VAL A 73 1.63 7.35 -7.80
C VAL A 73 0.83 6.39 -6.94
N PRO A 74 -0.30 6.84 -6.38
CA PRO A 74 -1.14 5.97 -5.58
C PRO A 74 -1.92 4.98 -6.44
N SER A 75 -2.48 3.98 -5.80
CA SER A 75 -3.28 2.94 -6.46
C SER A 75 -4.61 2.76 -5.74
N ILE A 76 -5.52 2.04 -6.37
CA ILE A 76 -6.78 1.63 -5.76
C ILE A 76 -6.73 0.14 -5.51
N GLY A 77 -7.03 -0.27 -4.28
CA GLY A 77 -7.14 -1.67 -3.93
C GLY A 77 -8.53 -1.99 -3.39
N LYS A 78 -9.02 -3.18 -3.69
CA LYS A 78 -10.27 -3.67 -3.12
C LYS A 78 -9.99 -4.36 -1.80
N ARG A 79 -11.04 -4.47 -0.94
CA ARG A 79 -10.89 -5.09 0.37
C ARG A 79 -10.21 -6.47 0.29
N ARG A 80 -10.56 -7.26 -0.71
CA ARG A 80 -10.02 -8.62 -0.88
C ARG A 80 -8.56 -8.66 -1.28
N ASP A 81 -8.01 -7.53 -1.77
CA ASP A 81 -6.62 -7.45 -2.19
C ASP A 81 -5.66 -7.31 -1.01
N PHE A 82 -6.18 -7.11 0.19
CA PHE A 82 -5.38 -6.86 1.37
C PHE A 82 -5.57 -7.98 2.39
N LYS A 83 -4.48 -8.34 3.07
CA LYS A 83 -4.57 -9.22 4.23
C LYS A 83 -5.35 -8.50 5.33
N PRO A 84 -6.20 -9.20 6.09
CA PRO A 84 -7.05 -8.55 7.09
C PRO A 84 -6.26 -7.99 8.28
N LYS A 85 -5.10 -8.54 8.57
CA LYS A 85 -4.31 -8.12 9.71
C LYS A 85 -3.44 -6.92 9.36
N GLU A 86 -3.52 -5.89 10.20
CA GLU A 86 -2.69 -4.71 10.06
C GLU A 86 -1.20 -5.04 10.26
N LEU A 87 -0.33 -4.40 9.47
CA LEU A 87 1.11 -4.46 9.70
C LEU A 87 1.48 -3.40 10.74
N LYS A 88 1.75 -3.85 11.95
CA LYS A 88 2.07 -2.95 13.07
C LYS A 88 3.57 -2.67 13.15
N GLY A 89 3.91 -1.57 13.83
CA GLY A 89 5.31 -1.21 14.05
C GLY A 89 5.99 -0.52 12.89
N ILE A 90 5.29 -0.26 11.79
CA ILE A 90 5.86 0.48 10.68
C ILE A 90 5.76 1.96 10.95
N ARG A 91 6.86 2.67 10.77
CA ARG A 91 6.90 4.12 10.89
C ARG A 91 7.57 4.72 9.67
N ILE A 92 6.90 5.70 9.08
CA ILE A 92 7.53 6.52 8.05
C ILE A 92 8.37 7.57 8.76
N ASN A 93 9.66 7.63 8.42
CA ASN A 93 10.54 8.65 8.97
C ASN A 93 10.03 10.03 8.59
N LYS A 94 10.15 11.00 9.51
CA LYS A 94 9.67 12.36 9.25
C LYS A 94 10.28 12.99 7.99
N GLU A 95 11.48 12.57 7.62
CA GLU A 95 12.13 13.06 6.41
C GLU A 95 11.50 12.52 5.12
N ASP A 96 10.81 11.37 5.20
CA ASP A 96 10.12 10.79 4.06
C ASP A 96 8.64 11.17 4.00
N LYS A 97 8.09 11.74 5.05
CA LYS A 97 6.67 12.15 5.08
C LYS A 97 6.28 13.11 3.96
N PRO A 98 7.07 14.14 3.64
CA PRO A 98 6.71 15.02 2.52
C PRO A 98 6.58 14.29 1.19
N LEU A 99 7.45 13.33 0.94
CA LEU A 99 7.38 12.50 -0.26
C LEU A 99 6.07 11.71 -0.30
N ILE A 100 5.73 11.04 0.80
CA ILE A 100 4.51 10.24 0.89
C ILE A 100 3.27 11.12 0.67
N LYS A 101 3.22 12.29 1.31
CA LYS A 101 2.12 13.22 1.14
C LYS A 101 1.99 13.72 -0.28
N SER A 102 3.11 13.97 -0.95
CA SER A 102 3.08 14.41 -2.35
C SER A 102 2.52 13.31 -3.25
N ILE A 103 2.82 12.04 -2.96
CA ILE A 103 2.29 10.91 -3.70
C ILE A 103 0.77 10.80 -3.47
N GLU A 104 0.30 10.96 -2.24
CA GLU A 104 -1.13 10.90 -1.93
C GLU A 104 -1.95 11.94 -2.71
N LYS A 105 -1.35 13.05 -3.09
CA LYS A 105 -2.01 14.12 -3.85
C LYS A 105 -2.00 13.89 -5.35
N LYS A 106 -1.23 12.95 -5.84
CA LYS A 106 -1.14 12.68 -7.28
C LYS A 106 -2.36 11.91 -7.76
N LYS A 107 -2.60 11.99 -9.07
CA LYS A 107 -3.65 11.22 -9.70
C LYS A 107 -3.31 9.73 -9.57
N TRP A 108 -4.26 8.97 -9.04
CA TRP A 108 -4.08 7.54 -8.86
C TRP A 108 -4.09 6.79 -10.19
N PHE A 109 -3.53 5.58 -10.17
CA PHE A 109 -3.58 4.68 -11.33
C PHE A 109 -5.03 4.26 -11.58
N THR A 110 -5.46 4.26 -12.85
CA THR A 110 -6.85 4.04 -13.22
C THR A 110 -7.31 2.57 -13.15
N GLY A 111 -6.39 1.64 -13.02
CA GLY A 111 -6.72 0.23 -12.87
C GLY A 111 -6.78 -0.20 -11.41
N THR A 112 -6.81 -1.52 -11.17
CA THR A 112 -6.68 -2.08 -9.83
C THR A 112 -5.25 -1.94 -9.35
N SER A 113 -5.03 -2.05 -8.02
CA SER A 113 -3.67 -2.04 -7.49
C SER A 113 -2.83 -3.19 -8.04
N GLU A 114 -3.45 -4.34 -8.28
CA GLU A 114 -2.76 -5.47 -8.90
C GLU A 114 -2.29 -5.12 -10.30
N GLY A 115 -3.15 -4.53 -11.13
CA GLY A 115 -2.79 -4.10 -12.47
C GLY A 115 -1.67 -3.05 -12.44
N PHE A 116 -1.71 -2.14 -11.47
CA PHE A 116 -0.66 -1.15 -11.28
C PHE A 116 0.68 -1.79 -10.98
N LEU A 117 0.70 -2.77 -10.08
CA LEU A 117 1.94 -3.46 -9.71
C LEU A 117 2.52 -4.22 -10.91
N HIS A 118 1.68 -4.91 -11.66
CA HIS A 118 2.11 -5.64 -12.86
C HIS A 118 2.64 -4.69 -13.95
N ALA A 119 1.98 -3.58 -14.15
CA ALA A 119 2.38 -2.61 -15.15
C ALA A 119 3.74 -1.96 -14.85
N ASN A 120 4.16 -1.96 -13.59
CA ASN A 120 5.39 -1.31 -13.16
C ASN A 120 6.50 -2.30 -12.79
N HIS A 121 6.29 -3.55 -13.05
CA HIS A 121 7.31 -4.57 -12.95
C HIS A 121 8.00 -4.74 -14.30
#